data_7e2c9cc93bdc4307458c05130c6a141b
#
_entry.id   7e2c9cc93bdc4307458c05130c6a141b
#
_cell.length_a   1.000
_cell.length_b   1.000
_cell.length_c   1.000
_cell.angle_alpha   90.00
_cell.angle_beta   90.00
_cell.angle_gamma   90.00
#
_symmetry.space_group_name_H-M   'P 1'
#
loop_
_entity.id
_entity.type
_entity.pdbx_description
1 polymer ?
#
loop_
_entity_poly.entity_id
_entity_poly.type
_entity_poly.pdbx_seq_one_letter_code
_entity_poly.pdbx_strand_id
1 'polypeptide(L)'
;QNSPDSHMKLRKIFYGLLTVFSIRKLGYFIPYRYAGQVRVKNSTNPWLLEWFSELSNNVFIETLKSVQPYIGDLKKITFKNVNFEDPRWGQDWFPGLDAVIAYGLVRKVKPATIIEIGSGHSTRFLIRAINDEKISSNVVCIDPQPRAALCGLDINFMRLPLQKADLKCLLALQKGDILFIDSSHICVPGSDVDLIVSRILPTLPA
;
A
#
# COMPACT_ATOMS: atom_id res chain seq x y z
N GLN A 1 33.89 -1.09 1.72
CA GLN A 1 32.50 -0.56 1.74
C GLN A 1 31.70 -1.38 0.76
N ASN A 2 31.01 -2.42 1.27
CA ASN A 2 30.09 -3.24 0.48
C ASN A 2 28.81 -2.40 0.26
N SER A 3 28.48 -2.08 -0.98
CA SER A 3 27.28 -1.35 -1.33
C SER A 3 26.03 -2.15 -0.91
N PRO A 4 24.93 -1.52 -0.46
CA PRO A 4 23.66 -2.18 -0.14
C PRO A 4 23.14 -3.09 -1.27
N ASP A 5 23.51 -2.78 -2.50
CA ASP A 5 23.15 -3.50 -3.72
C ASP A 5 23.75 -4.92 -3.80
N SER A 6 24.95 -5.15 -3.25
CA SER A 6 25.60 -6.46 -3.32
C SER A 6 24.92 -7.50 -2.43
N HIS A 7 24.50 -7.13 -1.22
CA HIS A 7 23.77 -8.00 -0.31
C HIS A 7 22.37 -8.35 -0.82
N MET A 8 21.71 -7.41 -1.48
CA MET A 8 20.39 -7.64 -2.07
C MET A 8 20.46 -8.60 -3.28
N LYS A 9 21.51 -8.53 -4.09
CA LYS A 9 21.75 -9.47 -5.21
C LYS A 9 22.02 -10.89 -4.73
N LEU A 10 22.90 -11.06 -3.74
CA LEU A 10 23.20 -12.39 -3.16
C LEU A 10 21.96 -13.03 -2.53
N ARG A 11 21.15 -12.26 -1.81
CA ARG A 11 19.89 -12.75 -1.22
C ARG A 11 18.89 -13.20 -2.29
N LYS A 12 18.75 -12.46 -3.40
CA LYS A 12 17.89 -12.84 -4.52
C LYS A 12 18.33 -14.15 -5.17
N ILE A 13 19.62 -14.32 -5.41
CA ILE A 13 20.18 -15.55 -5.99
C ILE A 13 19.90 -16.73 -5.04
N PHE A 14 20.20 -16.58 -3.75
CA PHE A 14 19.98 -17.63 -2.76
C PHE A 14 18.51 -18.05 -2.67
N TYR A 15 17.59 -17.08 -2.60
CA TYR A 15 16.14 -17.36 -2.58
C TYR A 15 15.65 -17.99 -3.89
N GLY A 16 16.20 -17.55 -5.02
CA GLY A 16 15.92 -18.13 -6.32
C GLY A 16 16.33 -19.61 -6.39
N LEU A 17 17.54 -19.94 -5.95
CA LEU A 17 18.01 -21.31 -5.90
C LEU A 17 17.16 -22.21 -5.00
N LEU A 18 16.84 -21.76 -3.77
CA LEU A 18 15.97 -22.51 -2.86
C LEU A 18 14.60 -22.79 -3.48
N THR A 19 14.05 -21.83 -4.21
CA THR A 19 12.74 -21.96 -4.88
C THR A 19 12.78 -22.89 -6.07
N VAL A 20 13.80 -22.75 -6.95
CA VAL A 20 13.93 -23.56 -8.17
C VAL A 20 14.23 -25.04 -7.83
N PHE A 21 15.04 -25.29 -6.81
CA PHE A 21 15.31 -26.65 -6.32
C PHE A 21 14.19 -27.21 -5.41
N SER A 22 13.07 -26.51 -5.27
CA SER A 22 11.91 -26.91 -4.45
C SER A 22 12.25 -27.20 -2.98
N ILE A 23 13.36 -26.64 -2.45
CA ILE A 23 13.76 -26.78 -1.04
C ILE A 23 12.86 -25.92 -0.17
N ARG A 24 12.63 -24.68 -0.59
CA ARG A 24 11.74 -23.74 0.06
C ARG A 24 11.17 -22.74 -0.95
N LYS A 25 9.85 -22.57 -0.97
CA LYS A 25 9.19 -21.59 -1.85
C LYS A 25 9.33 -20.19 -1.29
N LEU A 26 10.27 -19.40 -1.82
CA LEU A 26 10.57 -18.03 -1.41
C LEU A 26 10.37 -17.00 -2.54
N GLY A 27 9.79 -17.44 -3.65
CA GLY A 27 9.49 -16.61 -4.80
C GLY A 27 8.76 -17.39 -5.88
N TYR A 28 8.68 -16.78 -7.05
CA TYR A 28 8.11 -17.39 -8.24
C TYR A 28 9.16 -17.43 -9.35
N PHE A 29 9.27 -18.57 -10.02
CA PHE A 29 10.03 -18.71 -11.25
C PHE A 29 9.05 -19.07 -12.36
N ILE A 30 8.87 -18.17 -13.32
CA ILE A 30 8.01 -18.38 -14.47
C ILE A 30 8.93 -18.53 -15.69
N PRO A 31 9.11 -19.78 -16.20
CA PRO A 31 9.93 -20.00 -17.38
C PRO A 31 9.26 -19.36 -18.61
N TYR A 32 10.02 -18.53 -19.31
CA TYR A 32 9.56 -17.93 -20.54
C TYR A 32 10.58 -18.17 -21.67
N ARG A 33 10.16 -18.91 -22.69
CA ARG A 33 11.02 -19.37 -23.79
C ARG A 33 11.79 -18.24 -24.50
N TYR A 34 11.20 -17.06 -24.57
CA TYR A 34 11.75 -15.92 -25.28
C TYR A 34 12.32 -14.85 -24.35
N ALA A 35 12.54 -15.17 -23.08
CA ALA A 35 13.03 -14.20 -22.08
C ALA A 35 14.34 -13.50 -22.51
N GLY A 36 15.26 -14.21 -23.19
CA GLY A 36 16.49 -13.62 -23.71
C GLY A 36 16.32 -12.66 -24.89
N GLN A 37 15.15 -12.67 -25.53
CA GLN A 37 14.83 -11.79 -26.66
C GLN A 37 14.08 -10.55 -26.21
N VAL A 38 13.47 -10.56 -25.03
CA VAL A 38 12.74 -9.43 -24.46
C VAL A 38 13.73 -8.54 -23.71
N ARG A 39 14.04 -7.39 -24.28
CA ARG A 39 14.81 -6.37 -23.57
C ARG A 39 13.88 -5.65 -22.61
N VAL A 40 13.97 -5.97 -21.33
CA VAL A 40 13.34 -5.15 -20.27
C VAL A 40 14.13 -3.83 -20.25
N LYS A 41 13.58 -2.79 -20.85
CA LYS A 41 14.12 -1.45 -20.71
C LYS A 41 13.69 -0.91 -19.35
N ASN A 42 14.63 -0.30 -18.62
CA ASN A 42 14.33 0.50 -17.41
C ASN A 42 13.66 1.84 -17.75
N SER A 43 13.03 1.95 -18.91
CA SER A 43 12.33 3.16 -19.33
C SER A 43 10.82 2.97 -19.18
N THR A 44 10.17 3.96 -18.63
CA THR A 44 8.72 4.11 -18.62
C THR A 44 8.14 3.86 -20.01
N ASN A 45 7.08 3.07 -20.06
CA ASN A 45 6.43 2.73 -21.31
C ASN A 45 5.76 3.99 -21.90
N PRO A 46 6.17 4.52 -23.07
CA PRO A 46 5.66 5.80 -23.58
C PRO A 46 4.13 5.86 -23.69
N TRP A 47 3.48 4.75 -24.10
CA TRP A 47 2.03 4.69 -24.23
C TRP A 47 1.29 4.80 -22.88
N LEU A 48 1.90 4.32 -21.79
CA LEU A 48 1.36 4.46 -20.46
C LEU A 48 1.39 5.92 -20.00
N LEU A 49 2.44 6.65 -20.35
CA LEU A 49 2.58 8.07 -20.07
C LEU A 49 1.59 8.94 -20.84
N GLU A 50 1.34 8.63 -22.13
CA GLU A 50 0.35 9.34 -22.94
C GLU A 50 -1.05 9.18 -22.34
N TRP A 51 -1.46 7.94 -22.03
CA TRP A 51 -2.75 7.66 -21.41
C TRP A 51 -2.90 8.33 -20.02
N PHE A 52 -1.85 8.32 -19.20
CA PHE A 52 -1.83 9.03 -17.94
C PHE A 52 -1.83 10.55 -18.10
N SER A 53 -1.16 11.11 -19.10
CA SER A 53 -1.08 12.55 -19.25
C SER A 53 -2.40 13.19 -19.65
N GLU A 54 -3.22 12.54 -20.45
CA GLU A 54 -4.54 13.02 -20.84
C GLU A 54 -5.54 13.00 -19.68
N LEU A 55 -5.50 11.94 -18.83
CA LEU A 55 -6.42 11.78 -17.72
C LEU A 55 -6.00 12.55 -16.45
N SER A 56 -4.73 12.91 -16.31
CA SER A 56 -4.16 13.09 -14.99
C SER A 56 -3.83 14.51 -14.56
N ASN A 57 -3.51 15.43 -15.47
CA ASN A 57 -2.98 16.73 -15.04
C ASN A 57 -3.96 17.52 -14.16
N ASN A 58 -5.24 17.57 -14.53
CA ASN A 58 -6.24 18.29 -13.72
C ASN A 58 -6.56 17.55 -12.44
N VAL A 59 -6.70 16.21 -12.48
CA VAL A 59 -7.02 15.38 -11.32
C VAL A 59 -5.89 15.41 -10.29
N PHE A 60 -4.62 15.34 -10.73
CA PHE A 60 -3.47 15.47 -9.83
C PHE A 60 -3.40 16.83 -9.15
N ILE A 61 -3.57 17.90 -9.93
CA ILE A 61 -3.54 19.27 -9.40
C ILE A 61 -4.69 19.48 -8.39
N GLU A 62 -5.89 19.02 -8.71
CA GLU A 62 -7.04 19.11 -7.81
C GLU A 62 -6.84 18.28 -6.53
N THR A 63 -6.27 17.08 -6.65
CA THR A 63 -5.94 16.24 -5.50
C THR A 63 -4.91 16.92 -4.61
N LEU A 64 -3.82 17.46 -5.18
CA LEU A 64 -2.81 18.21 -4.43
C LEU A 64 -3.40 19.47 -3.77
N LYS A 65 -4.24 20.21 -4.47
CA LYS A 65 -4.95 21.37 -3.89
C LYS A 65 -5.85 20.94 -2.73
N SER A 66 -6.49 19.79 -2.83
CA SER A 66 -7.41 19.32 -1.80
C SER A 66 -6.74 18.97 -0.47
N VAL A 67 -5.43 18.68 -0.46
CA VAL A 67 -4.67 18.39 0.76
C VAL A 67 -3.98 19.63 1.36
N GLN A 68 -3.94 20.74 0.64
CA GLN A 68 -3.33 22.00 1.11
C GLN A 68 -3.85 22.48 2.48
N PRO A 69 -5.16 22.42 2.80
CA PRO A 69 -5.67 22.85 4.10
C PRO A 69 -5.04 22.10 5.29
N TYR A 70 -4.52 20.90 5.07
CA TYR A 70 -3.99 20.01 6.12
C TYR A 70 -2.47 20.10 6.30
N ILE A 71 -1.76 20.88 5.50
CA ILE A 71 -0.30 21.01 5.55
C ILE A 71 0.18 21.46 6.93
N GLY A 72 -0.58 22.32 7.62
CA GLY A 72 -0.25 22.79 8.96
C GLY A 72 -0.15 21.65 9.99
N ASP A 73 -1.04 20.66 9.89
CA ASP A 73 -1.03 19.49 10.77
C ASP A 73 0.04 18.47 10.35
N LEU A 74 0.23 18.26 9.05
CA LEU A 74 1.30 17.42 8.52
C LEU A 74 2.70 17.88 8.94
N LYS A 75 2.93 19.19 9.05
CA LYS A 75 4.20 19.76 9.55
C LYS A 75 4.47 19.43 11.02
N LYS A 76 3.47 19.06 11.80
CA LYS A 76 3.63 18.63 13.21
C LYS A 76 4.14 17.19 13.32
N ILE A 77 4.05 16.41 12.25
CA ILE A 77 4.60 15.06 12.18
C ILE A 77 6.12 15.15 12.12
N THR A 78 6.80 14.47 13.03
CA THR A 78 8.25 14.55 13.17
C THR A 78 8.97 13.55 12.24
N PHE A 79 10.27 13.77 12.01
CA PHE A 79 11.10 12.86 11.25
C PHE A 79 11.35 11.53 11.98
N LYS A 80 11.50 11.58 13.31
CA LYS A 80 11.62 10.40 14.19
C LYS A 80 10.38 10.31 15.08
N ASN A 81 10.00 9.10 15.50
CA ASN A 81 8.88 8.95 16.43
C ASN A 81 9.17 9.65 17.76
N VAL A 82 8.20 10.41 18.24
CA VAL A 82 8.13 10.87 19.64
C VAL A 82 7.41 9.80 20.45
N ASN A 83 6.23 9.35 19.96
CA ASN A 83 5.50 8.24 20.52
C ASN A 83 5.52 7.06 19.56
N PHE A 84 5.39 5.85 20.09
CA PHE A 84 5.48 4.63 19.31
C PHE A 84 4.36 4.50 18.25
N GLU A 85 3.20 5.08 18.50
CA GLU A 85 2.00 5.02 17.67
C GLU A 85 1.98 6.11 16.58
N ASP A 86 2.76 7.17 16.77
CA ASP A 86 2.77 8.30 15.84
C ASP A 86 3.35 7.93 14.46
N PRO A 87 2.82 8.51 13.38
CA PRO A 87 3.48 8.46 12.09
C PRO A 87 4.81 9.24 12.14
N ARG A 88 5.73 8.92 11.22
CA ARG A 88 7.01 9.63 11.07
C ARG A 88 7.39 9.76 9.60
N TRP A 89 8.12 10.82 9.27
CA TRP A 89 8.66 10.98 7.92
C TRP A 89 9.91 10.13 7.65
N GLY A 90 10.73 9.83 8.68
CA GLY A 90 11.95 9.04 8.56
C GLY A 90 11.66 7.55 8.47
N GLN A 91 11.05 7.11 7.37
CA GLN A 91 10.79 5.72 7.03
C GLN A 91 10.73 5.58 5.50
N ASP A 92 11.09 4.41 4.96
CA ASP A 92 11.30 4.20 3.53
C ASP A 92 10.14 3.44 2.85
N TRP A 93 9.14 3.01 3.62
CA TRP A 93 8.09 2.13 3.11
C TRP A 93 6.83 2.85 2.60
N PHE A 94 6.53 4.01 3.17
CA PHE A 94 5.39 4.83 2.79
C PHE A 94 5.83 6.30 2.69
N PRO A 95 6.51 6.68 1.59
CA PRO A 95 7.22 7.94 1.49
C PRO A 95 6.29 9.15 1.32
N GLY A 96 6.86 10.30 1.61
CA GLY A 96 6.34 11.66 1.61
C GLY A 96 5.01 11.93 0.92
N LEU A 97 4.96 11.87 -0.41
CA LEU A 97 3.75 12.24 -1.14
C LEU A 97 2.59 11.27 -0.92
N ASP A 98 2.87 9.95 -0.87
CA ASP A 98 1.85 8.93 -0.64
C ASP A 98 1.18 9.14 0.72
N ALA A 99 2.00 9.41 1.75
CA ALA A 99 1.52 9.70 3.10
C ALA A 99 0.69 10.99 3.17
N VAL A 100 1.12 12.06 2.48
CA VAL A 100 0.39 13.34 2.41
C VAL A 100 -0.97 13.16 1.76
N ILE A 101 -1.03 12.43 0.64
CA ILE A 101 -2.27 12.21 -0.10
C ILE A 101 -3.23 11.31 0.71
N ALA A 102 -2.75 10.20 1.27
CA ALA A 102 -3.57 9.31 2.09
C ALA A 102 -4.16 10.03 3.30
N TYR A 103 -3.33 10.78 4.04
CA TYR A 103 -3.76 11.60 5.16
C TYR A 103 -4.82 12.64 4.74
N GLY A 104 -4.57 13.37 3.65
CA GLY A 104 -5.47 14.39 3.17
C GLY A 104 -6.80 13.84 2.65
N LEU A 105 -6.78 12.68 1.97
CA LEU A 105 -7.98 12.03 1.48
C LEU A 105 -8.88 11.55 2.63
N VAL A 106 -8.32 10.94 3.68
CA VAL A 106 -9.10 10.55 4.87
C VAL A 106 -9.80 11.76 5.49
N ARG A 107 -9.09 12.86 5.66
CA ARG A 107 -9.66 14.10 6.25
C ARG A 107 -10.72 14.75 5.36
N LYS A 108 -10.53 14.67 4.03
CA LYS A 108 -11.49 15.23 3.05
C LYS A 108 -12.74 14.38 2.97
N VAL A 109 -12.58 13.05 2.86
CA VAL A 109 -13.69 12.10 2.63
C VAL A 109 -14.47 11.85 3.91
N LYS A 110 -13.78 11.81 5.07
CA LYS A 110 -14.34 11.49 6.39
C LYS A 110 -15.09 10.15 6.39
N PRO A 111 -14.41 9.07 5.99
CA PRO A 111 -15.05 7.78 5.80
C PRO A 111 -15.60 7.21 7.11
N ALA A 112 -16.72 6.50 7.03
CA ALA A 112 -17.24 5.74 8.16
C ALA A 112 -16.41 4.46 8.37
N THR A 113 -15.89 3.88 7.28
CA THR A 113 -15.05 2.68 7.30
C THR A 113 -13.82 2.86 6.42
N ILE A 114 -12.67 2.42 6.94
CA ILE A 114 -11.43 2.23 6.17
C ILE A 114 -11.06 0.77 6.25
N ILE A 115 -10.87 0.12 5.10
CA ILE A 115 -10.26 -1.20 5.06
C ILE A 115 -8.89 -1.07 4.40
N GLU A 116 -7.85 -1.50 5.11
CA GLU A 116 -6.47 -1.47 4.65
C GLU A 116 -5.97 -2.89 4.38
N ILE A 117 -5.51 -3.13 3.16
CA ILE A 117 -4.87 -4.38 2.74
C ILE A 117 -3.37 -4.12 2.60
N GLY A 118 -2.58 -4.71 3.50
CA GLY A 118 -1.18 -4.37 3.70
C GLY A 118 -1.02 -3.21 4.68
N SER A 119 -0.52 -3.50 5.87
CA SER A 119 -0.52 -2.54 6.99
C SER A 119 0.89 -2.18 7.42
N GLY A 120 1.03 -1.01 8.03
CA GLY A 120 2.32 -0.59 8.54
C GLY A 120 2.44 0.89 8.83
N HIS A 121 3.33 1.56 8.11
CA HIS A 121 3.49 3.01 8.26
C HIS A 121 2.28 3.77 7.71
N SER A 122 1.63 3.29 6.66
CA SER A 122 0.38 3.83 6.11
C SER A 122 -0.72 3.88 7.16
N THR A 123 -0.94 2.80 7.90
CA THR A 123 -1.93 2.72 8.98
C THR A 123 -1.81 3.87 9.97
N ARG A 124 -0.58 4.22 10.35
CA ARG A 124 -0.33 5.33 11.31
C ARG A 124 -0.75 6.69 10.75
N PHE A 125 -0.53 6.94 9.46
CA PHE A 125 -1.00 8.17 8.80
C PHE A 125 -2.51 8.22 8.67
N LEU A 126 -3.17 7.08 8.38
CA LEU A 126 -4.63 6.98 8.33
C LEU A 126 -5.25 7.27 9.71
N ILE A 127 -4.76 6.62 10.77
CA ILE A 127 -5.21 6.86 12.15
C ILE A 127 -4.94 8.30 12.59
N ARG A 128 -3.77 8.85 12.26
CA ARG A 128 -3.46 10.25 12.55
C ARG A 128 -4.43 11.21 11.86
N ALA A 129 -4.83 10.93 10.62
CA ALA A 129 -5.81 11.74 9.91
C ALA A 129 -7.19 11.70 10.58
N ILE A 130 -7.63 10.53 11.03
CA ILE A 130 -8.87 10.32 11.78
C ILE A 130 -8.85 11.14 13.07
N ASN A 131 -7.77 11.07 13.85
CA ASN A 131 -7.62 11.76 15.12
C ASN A 131 -7.57 13.29 14.94
N ASP A 132 -6.81 13.79 13.96
CA ASP A 132 -6.69 15.22 13.69
C ASP A 132 -8.02 15.82 13.19
N GLU A 133 -8.81 15.05 12.44
CA GLU A 133 -10.13 15.47 11.96
C GLU A 133 -11.25 15.21 12.99
N LYS A 134 -10.97 14.47 14.07
CA LYS A 134 -11.92 14.08 15.13
C LYS A 134 -13.16 13.35 14.58
N ILE A 135 -12.95 12.48 13.60
CA ILE A 135 -14.00 11.62 13.04
C ILE A 135 -14.00 10.25 13.71
N SER A 136 -15.15 9.61 13.71
CA SER A 136 -15.27 8.20 14.12
C SER A 136 -15.26 7.33 12.87
N SER A 137 -14.21 6.54 12.69
CA SER A 137 -14.06 5.62 11.56
C SER A 137 -13.74 4.23 12.08
N ASN A 138 -14.42 3.22 11.55
CA ASN A 138 -14.05 1.83 11.79
C ASN A 138 -12.87 1.46 10.87
N VAL A 139 -11.71 1.15 11.44
CA VAL A 139 -10.51 0.81 10.67
C VAL A 139 -10.22 -0.67 10.80
N VAL A 140 -10.23 -1.38 9.66
CA VAL A 140 -9.92 -2.80 9.56
C VAL A 140 -8.64 -2.97 8.76
N CYS A 141 -7.64 -3.62 9.34
CA CYS A 141 -6.35 -3.86 8.71
C CYS A 141 -6.14 -5.35 8.47
N ILE A 142 -5.76 -5.73 7.26
CA ILE A 142 -5.51 -7.13 6.85
C ILE A 142 -4.07 -7.25 6.40
N ASP A 143 -3.22 -7.91 7.20
CA ASP A 143 -1.79 -8.10 6.90
C ASP A 143 -1.21 -9.27 7.69
N PRO A 144 -0.54 -10.24 7.06
CA PRO A 144 0.11 -11.34 7.76
C PRO A 144 1.34 -10.91 8.59
N GLN A 145 2.03 -9.83 8.17
CA GLN A 145 3.29 -9.39 8.77
C GLN A 145 3.53 -7.89 8.53
N PRO A 146 2.87 -7.02 9.29
CA PRO A 146 3.00 -5.57 9.12
C PRO A 146 4.43 -5.08 9.34
N ARG A 147 4.84 -4.09 8.55
CA ARG A 147 6.20 -3.53 8.58
C ARG A 147 6.42 -2.47 9.66
N ALA A 148 5.36 -2.11 10.36
CA ALA A 148 5.43 -1.27 11.56
C ALA A 148 4.60 -1.89 12.67
N ALA A 149 4.94 -1.60 13.92
CA ALA A 149 4.11 -2.01 15.02
C ALA A 149 2.80 -1.20 15.03
N LEU A 150 1.69 -1.91 15.25
CA LEU A 150 0.33 -1.38 15.21
C LEU A 150 -0.35 -1.43 16.59
N CYS A 151 0.35 -1.90 17.61
CA CYS A 151 -0.19 -1.94 18.99
C CYS A 151 -0.49 -0.51 19.46
N GLY A 152 -1.59 -0.36 20.18
CA GLY A 152 -2.07 0.94 20.68
C GLY A 152 -2.89 1.75 19.69
N LEU A 153 -2.92 1.37 18.40
CA LEU A 153 -3.81 1.99 17.43
C LEU A 153 -5.23 1.44 17.57
N ASP A 154 -6.23 2.31 17.43
CA ASP A 154 -7.64 1.92 17.43
C ASP A 154 -8.02 1.32 16.07
N ILE A 155 -7.74 0.02 15.92
CA ILE A 155 -7.94 -0.75 14.68
C ILE A 155 -8.42 -2.17 14.97
N ASN A 156 -9.19 -2.73 14.04
CA ASN A 156 -9.49 -4.14 13.97
C ASN A 156 -8.44 -4.85 13.11
N PHE A 157 -7.45 -5.52 13.73
CA PHE A 157 -6.32 -6.09 13.03
C PHE A 157 -6.48 -7.60 12.79
N MET A 158 -6.50 -7.99 11.51
CA MET A 158 -6.52 -9.37 11.04
C MET A 158 -5.12 -9.81 10.61
N ARG A 159 -4.40 -10.54 11.47
CA ARG A 159 -3.04 -11.05 11.19
C ARG A 159 -3.07 -12.30 10.31
N LEU A 160 -3.46 -12.15 9.04
CA LEU A 160 -3.52 -13.24 8.07
C LEU A 160 -3.41 -12.71 6.63
N PRO A 161 -3.04 -13.57 5.66
CA PRO A 161 -3.09 -13.21 4.24
C PRO A 161 -4.53 -12.94 3.80
N LEU A 162 -4.71 -12.00 2.87
CA LEU A 162 -6.02 -11.62 2.33
C LEU A 162 -6.83 -12.83 1.86
N GLN A 163 -6.17 -13.83 1.25
CA GLN A 163 -6.80 -15.07 0.74
C GLN A 163 -7.47 -15.91 1.85
N LYS A 164 -7.15 -15.65 3.12
CA LYS A 164 -7.73 -16.33 4.28
C LYS A 164 -8.68 -15.44 5.08
N ALA A 165 -8.82 -14.17 4.72
CA ALA A 165 -9.71 -13.25 5.38
C ALA A 165 -11.18 -13.54 5.02
N ASP A 166 -12.10 -13.25 5.94
CA ASP A 166 -13.52 -13.18 5.59
C ASP A 166 -13.77 -11.88 4.79
N LEU A 167 -14.06 -12.04 3.51
CA LEU A 167 -14.25 -10.91 2.61
C LEU A 167 -15.56 -10.14 2.83
N LYS A 168 -16.42 -10.59 3.76
CA LYS A 168 -17.69 -9.90 4.03
C LYS A 168 -17.50 -8.45 4.42
N CYS A 169 -16.47 -8.12 5.18
CA CYS A 169 -16.18 -6.73 5.53
C CYS A 169 -15.86 -5.87 4.30
N LEU A 170 -15.12 -6.41 3.32
CA LEU A 170 -14.79 -5.72 2.08
C LEU A 170 -16.02 -5.51 1.19
N LEU A 171 -16.90 -6.51 1.14
CA LEU A 171 -18.14 -6.45 0.39
C LEU A 171 -19.21 -5.54 1.04
N ALA A 172 -19.01 -5.17 2.30
CA ALA A 172 -19.90 -4.26 3.03
C ALA A 172 -19.54 -2.78 2.89
N LEU A 173 -18.43 -2.45 2.21
CA LEU A 173 -18.03 -1.06 1.96
C LEU A 173 -19.13 -0.30 1.21
N GLN A 174 -19.34 0.95 1.64
CA GLN A 174 -20.34 1.84 1.07
C GLN A 174 -19.69 3.00 0.33
N LYS A 175 -20.44 3.72 -0.47
CA LYS A 175 -19.99 4.96 -1.10
C LYS A 175 -19.53 5.97 -0.04
N GLY A 176 -18.29 6.45 -0.18
CA GLY A 176 -17.65 7.33 0.80
C GLY A 176 -16.74 6.60 1.79
N ASP A 177 -16.75 5.27 1.83
CA ASP A 177 -15.72 4.50 2.55
C ASP A 177 -14.40 4.44 1.75
N ILE A 178 -13.33 4.03 2.42
CA ILE A 178 -12.01 3.92 1.78
C ILE A 178 -11.55 2.46 1.82
N LEU A 179 -11.24 1.91 0.64
CA LEU A 179 -10.40 0.73 0.49
C LEU A 179 -8.98 1.17 0.15
N PHE A 180 -8.06 1.02 1.10
CA PHE A 180 -6.66 1.34 0.94
C PHE A 180 -5.87 0.07 0.62
N ILE A 181 -5.13 0.05 -0.48
CA ILE A 181 -4.41 -1.14 -0.97
C ILE A 181 -2.93 -0.81 -1.10
N ASP A 182 -2.10 -1.40 -0.23
CA ASP A 182 -0.64 -1.36 -0.28
C ASP A 182 -0.11 -2.78 0.02
N SER A 183 -0.44 -3.73 -0.85
CA SER A 183 -0.30 -5.16 -0.63
C SER A 183 1.02 -5.73 -1.17
N SER A 184 1.03 -6.99 -1.67
CA SER A 184 2.26 -7.65 -2.13
C SER A 184 2.85 -7.07 -3.43
N HIS A 185 2.07 -6.34 -4.22
CA HIS A 185 2.41 -5.86 -5.58
C HIS A 185 2.73 -6.98 -6.59
N ILE A 186 2.32 -8.21 -6.30
CA ILE A 186 2.59 -9.38 -7.15
C ILE A 186 1.28 -9.93 -7.70
N CYS A 187 1.06 -9.76 -9.02
CA CYS A 187 -0.12 -10.25 -9.71
C CYS A 187 0.17 -11.61 -10.36
N VAL A 188 -0.11 -12.68 -9.64
CA VAL A 188 -0.11 -14.06 -10.15
C VAL A 188 -1.38 -14.77 -9.69
N PRO A 189 -1.87 -15.81 -10.40
CA PRO A 189 -3.07 -16.53 -10.00
C PRO A 189 -3.02 -16.99 -8.53
N GLY A 190 -4.04 -16.63 -7.75
CA GLY A 190 -4.14 -16.92 -6.32
C GLY A 190 -3.38 -15.95 -5.39
N SER A 191 -2.77 -14.88 -5.93
CA SER A 191 -2.19 -13.81 -5.10
C SER A 191 -3.28 -12.90 -4.52
N ASP A 192 -2.90 -12.05 -3.57
CA ASP A 192 -3.76 -10.99 -3.04
C ASP A 192 -4.17 -9.99 -4.14
N VAL A 193 -3.24 -9.60 -5.02
CA VAL A 193 -3.53 -8.69 -6.14
C VAL A 193 -4.53 -9.31 -7.12
N ASP A 194 -4.38 -10.61 -7.44
CA ASP A 194 -5.36 -11.33 -8.28
C ASP A 194 -6.75 -11.31 -7.64
N LEU A 195 -6.85 -11.60 -6.34
CA LEU A 195 -8.11 -11.56 -5.60
C LEU A 195 -8.72 -10.16 -5.55
N ILE A 196 -7.90 -9.12 -5.33
CA ILE A 196 -8.33 -7.72 -5.31
C ILE A 196 -8.93 -7.34 -6.67
N VAL A 197 -8.21 -7.59 -7.76
CA VAL A 197 -8.62 -7.15 -9.10
C VAL A 197 -9.80 -7.95 -9.63
N SER A 198 -9.81 -9.28 -9.37
CA SER A 198 -10.83 -10.17 -9.96
C SER A 198 -12.12 -10.28 -9.14
N ARG A 199 -12.07 -10.03 -7.83
CA ARG A 199 -13.19 -10.27 -6.92
C ARG A 199 -13.63 -9.04 -6.13
N ILE A 200 -12.68 -8.27 -5.59
CA ILE A 200 -13.02 -7.17 -4.67
C ILE A 200 -13.40 -5.91 -5.44
N LEU A 201 -12.52 -5.39 -6.29
CA LEU A 201 -12.78 -4.15 -7.02
C LEU A 201 -14.07 -4.16 -7.85
N PRO A 202 -14.44 -5.26 -8.56
CA PRO A 202 -15.67 -5.28 -9.33
C PRO A 202 -16.96 -5.22 -8.50
N THR A 203 -16.88 -5.47 -7.19
CA THR A 203 -18.04 -5.48 -6.27
C THR A 203 -18.19 -4.23 -5.45
N LEU A 204 -17.24 -3.29 -5.54
CA LEU A 204 -17.33 -2.04 -4.81
C LEU A 204 -18.47 -1.16 -5.35
N PRO A 205 -19.15 -0.40 -4.46
CA PRO A 205 -20.18 0.53 -4.87
C PRO A 205 -19.61 1.66 -5.74
N ALA A 206 -20.32 2.02 -6.82
CA ALA A 206 -19.94 3.08 -7.74
C ALA A 206 -20.13 4.50 -7.15
#